data_02d4c2b9be542f8d847fe2aed21cde53
#
_entry.id   02d4c2b9be542f8d847fe2aed21cde53
#
_cell.length_a   1.000
_cell.length_b   1.000
_cell.length_c   1.000
_cell.angle_alpha   90.00
_cell.angle_beta   90.00
_cell.angle_gamma   90.00
#
_symmetry.space_group_name_H-M   'P 1'
#
loop_
_entity.id
_entity.type
_entity.pdbx_description
1 polymer ?
#
loop_
_entity_poly.entity_id
_entity_poly.type
_entity_poly.pdbx_seq_one_letter_code
_entity_poly.pdbx_strand_id
1 'polypeptide(L)'
;MAASNLRVEENRLSSSLQLFHGEVILSRANVMRYDTMSGGNCGTVGTFYTTNFKLSFIASASNATSLDDRRGSCANLEKILSEEASKNNIEDYIPLAAVCRVYLISTVKQKRKRLKPYKREISLKYDVIEIQTKDMRVMQYDFRFATQENQILCYQNMLRYIFPTSTKNLFAYDFGKDVQKPKPENPGRAFSTFRHVKDYEIDLSRLHMSDKWRVSPVNEGYAVCKTLPEYNVCPVSMSDELLLEVASHYLEKRFPVWVWSDPNSFASLLISSSPR
;
A
#
# COMPACT_ATOMS: atom_id res chain seq x y z
N MET A 1 25.12 -5.63 -29.02
CA MET A 1 24.18 -4.49 -29.18
C MET A 1 22.77 -4.72 -28.61
N ALA A 2 22.17 -5.93 -28.69
CA ALA A 2 20.83 -6.18 -28.13
C ALA A 2 20.78 -6.13 -26.58
N ALA A 3 21.79 -6.64 -25.89
CA ALA A 3 21.83 -6.67 -24.42
C ALA A 3 22.05 -5.29 -23.78
N SER A 4 22.71 -4.35 -24.47
CA SER A 4 22.88 -2.97 -24.00
C SER A 4 21.62 -2.15 -24.15
N ASN A 5 20.82 -2.39 -25.18
CA ASN A 5 19.56 -1.70 -25.40
C ASN A 5 18.48 -2.15 -24.40
N LEU A 6 18.47 -3.44 -24.00
CA LEU A 6 17.58 -3.96 -22.96
C LEU A 6 17.86 -3.34 -21.59
N ARG A 7 19.14 -3.16 -21.21
CA ARG A 7 19.52 -2.49 -19.95
C ARG A 7 19.20 -1.00 -19.92
N VAL A 8 19.28 -0.33 -21.06
CA VAL A 8 18.94 1.11 -21.16
C VAL A 8 17.42 1.30 -21.10
N GLU A 9 16.63 0.40 -21.69
CA GLU A 9 15.18 0.42 -21.55
C GLU A 9 14.73 0.04 -20.12
N GLU A 10 15.36 -0.94 -19.49
CA GLU A 10 15.09 -1.27 -18.08
C GLU A 10 15.38 -0.09 -17.14
N ASN A 11 16.46 0.65 -17.37
CA ASN A 11 16.78 1.85 -16.58
C ASN A 11 15.84 3.03 -16.85
N ARG A 12 15.32 3.21 -18.07
CA ARG A 12 14.32 4.24 -18.38
C ARG A 12 12.94 3.92 -17.81
N LEU A 13 12.55 2.65 -17.82
CA LEU A 13 11.26 2.20 -17.27
C LEU A 13 11.28 2.17 -15.73
N SER A 14 12.43 1.92 -15.10
CA SER A 14 12.56 2.00 -13.65
C SER A 14 12.51 3.44 -13.13
N SER A 15 12.79 4.45 -13.97
CA SER A 15 12.70 5.86 -13.59
C SER A 15 11.25 6.37 -13.44
N SER A 16 10.27 5.68 -14.03
CA SER A 16 8.84 6.04 -13.93
C SER A 16 8.10 5.33 -12.79
N LEU A 17 8.62 4.20 -12.29
CA LEU A 17 8.06 3.47 -11.16
C LEU A 17 8.81 3.80 -9.87
N GLN A 18 8.17 4.52 -8.96
CA GLN A 18 8.75 4.79 -7.65
C GLN A 18 8.70 3.52 -6.79
N LEU A 19 9.86 2.90 -6.56
CA LEU A 19 10.00 1.75 -5.68
C LEU A 19 10.39 2.22 -4.28
N PHE A 20 9.80 1.60 -3.26
CA PHE A 20 10.23 1.76 -1.88
C PHE A 20 11.51 0.97 -1.61
N HIS A 21 12.21 1.32 -0.54
CA HIS A 21 13.37 0.54 -0.12
C HIS A 21 12.96 -0.92 0.18
N GLY A 22 13.67 -1.89 -0.42
CA GLY A 22 13.32 -3.31 -0.34
C GLY A 22 12.16 -3.76 -1.24
N GLU A 23 11.57 -2.86 -2.02
CA GLU A 23 10.57 -3.22 -3.02
C GLU A 23 11.23 -3.72 -4.29
N VAL A 24 10.76 -4.85 -4.81
CA VAL A 24 11.28 -5.47 -6.03
C VAL A 24 10.15 -5.78 -7.00
N ILE A 25 10.42 -5.59 -8.30
CA ILE A 25 9.49 -5.95 -9.37
C ILE A 25 9.52 -7.47 -9.54
N LEU A 26 8.36 -8.11 -9.43
CA LEU A 26 8.19 -9.56 -9.56
C LEU A 26 7.72 -9.96 -10.95
N SER A 27 6.89 -9.15 -11.58
CA SER A 27 6.40 -9.37 -12.94
C SER A 27 5.90 -8.08 -13.57
N ARG A 28 5.88 -8.08 -14.91
CA ARG A 28 5.31 -7.00 -15.73
C ARG A 28 4.52 -7.57 -16.90
N ALA A 29 3.49 -6.85 -17.32
CA ALA A 29 2.70 -7.22 -18.49
C ALA A 29 2.12 -5.98 -19.16
N ASN A 30 2.03 -5.99 -20.49
CA ASN A 30 1.30 -4.96 -21.22
C ASN A 30 -0.20 -5.26 -21.10
N VAL A 31 -0.96 -4.28 -20.69
CA VAL A 31 -2.40 -4.43 -20.42
C VAL A 31 -3.16 -3.18 -20.88
N MET A 32 -4.47 -3.32 -21.02
CA MET A 32 -5.38 -2.19 -21.12
C MET A 32 -6.14 -2.06 -19.80
N ARG A 33 -6.09 -0.88 -19.17
CA ARG A 33 -6.92 -0.55 -18.01
C ARG A 33 -8.24 0.03 -18.49
N TYR A 34 -9.35 -0.54 -18.04
CA TYR A 34 -10.68 0.02 -18.31
C TYR A 34 -11.05 1.05 -17.24
N ASP A 35 -11.64 2.14 -17.69
CA ASP A 35 -12.30 3.09 -16.79
C ASP A 35 -13.72 2.55 -16.48
N THR A 36 -13.91 2.13 -15.24
CA THR A 36 -15.19 1.58 -14.76
C THR A 36 -16.30 2.63 -14.67
N MET A 37 -15.95 3.92 -14.64
CA MET A 37 -16.90 5.03 -14.54
C MET A 37 -17.48 5.44 -15.90
N SER A 38 -16.76 5.21 -16.99
CA SER A 38 -17.19 5.57 -18.36
C SER A 38 -17.92 4.47 -19.11
N GLY A 39 -18.49 3.50 -18.39
CA GLY A 39 -19.28 2.43 -19.01
C GLY A 39 -18.48 1.38 -19.80
N GLY A 40 -17.17 1.32 -19.59
CA GLY A 40 -16.30 0.25 -20.09
C GLY A 40 -15.88 0.36 -21.57
N ASN A 41 -16.19 1.46 -22.26
CA ASN A 41 -15.86 1.62 -23.68
C ASN A 41 -14.52 2.34 -23.94
N CYS A 42 -13.91 2.94 -22.92
CA CYS A 42 -12.60 3.57 -23.00
C CYS A 42 -11.59 2.82 -22.16
N GLY A 43 -10.40 2.58 -22.72
CA GLY A 43 -9.32 1.92 -22.02
C GLY A 43 -7.98 2.61 -22.30
N THR A 44 -7.13 2.65 -21.28
CA THR A 44 -5.77 3.19 -21.38
C THR A 44 -4.79 2.03 -21.49
N VAL A 45 -3.98 2.02 -22.55
CA VAL A 45 -2.90 1.02 -22.73
C VAL A 45 -1.71 1.41 -21.87
N GLY A 46 -1.09 0.43 -21.23
CA GLY A 46 0.09 0.67 -20.40
C GLY A 46 0.72 -0.62 -19.91
N THR A 47 1.66 -0.48 -18.99
CA THR A 47 2.35 -1.60 -18.36
C THR A 47 1.88 -1.78 -16.94
N PHE A 48 1.45 -2.98 -16.63
CA PHE A 48 1.07 -3.42 -15.29
C PHE A 48 2.25 -4.10 -14.61
N TYR A 49 2.60 -3.64 -13.43
CA TYR A 49 3.67 -4.18 -12.60
C TYR A 49 3.11 -4.82 -11.35
N THR A 50 3.63 -5.98 -11.01
CA THR A 50 3.42 -6.59 -9.70
C THR A 50 4.73 -6.56 -8.94
N THR A 51 4.74 -5.95 -7.77
CA THR A 51 5.88 -5.94 -6.85
C THR A 51 5.56 -6.78 -5.61
N ASN A 52 6.51 -6.92 -4.71
CA ASN A 52 6.29 -7.53 -3.40
C ASN A 52 5.52 -6.61 -2.43
N PHE A 53 5.18 -5.37 -2.84
CA PHE A 53 4.46 -4.38 -2.03
C PHE A 53 3.16 -3.90 -2.67
N LYS A 54 3.16 -3.61 -3.98
CA LYS A 54 2.03 -2.97 -4.67
C LYS A 54 1.81 -3.55 -6.08
N LEU A 55 0.63 -3.27 -6.61
CA LEU A 55 0.30 -3.35 -8.03
C LEU A 55 0.36 -1.93 -8.59
N SER A 56 1.06 -1.72 -9.68
CA SER A 56 1.18 -0.40 -10.32
C SER A 56 0.84 -0.49 -11.79
N PHE A 57 0.22 0.55 -12.30
CA PHE A 57 -0.06 0.70 -13.72
C PHE A 57 0.54 2.02 -14.22
N ILE A 58 1.34 1.93 -15.27
CA ILE A 58 1.95 3.07 -15.94
C ILE A 58 1.38 3.16 -17.35
N ALA A 59 0.67 4.24 -17.63
CA ALA A 59 0.11 4.50 -18.95
C ALA A 59 1.23 4.74 -19.99
N SER A 60 1.07 4.19 -21.18
CA SER A 60 1.96 4.48 -22.30
C SER A 60 1.65 5.85 -22.87
N ALA A 61 2.65 6.72 -23.00
CA ALA A 61 2.50 8.10 -23.46
C ALA A 61 1.95 8.26 -24.91
N SER A 62 1.82 7.15 -25.64
CA SER A 62 1.51 7.17 -27.09
C SER A 62 0.08 6.80 -27.49
N ASN A 63 -0.82 6.46 -26.55
CA ASN A 63 -2.14 6.00 -27.00
C ASN A 63 -3.26 6.31 -25.99
N ALA A 64 -3.75 7.51 -25.99
CA ALA A 64 -5.16 7.77 -25.74
C ALA A 64 -5.93 7.53 -27.06
N THR A 65 -6.02 6.28 -27.52
CA THR A 65 -6.89 5.95 -28.64
C THR A 65 -8.29 5.65 -28.10
N SER A 66 -9.13 6.69 -28.08
CA SER A 66 -10.57 6.48 -28.15
C SER A 66 -10.88 5.79 -29.49
N LEU A 67 -11.56 4.66 -29.44
CA LEU A 67 -12.06 3.93 -30.62
C LEU A 67 -13.16 4.70 -31.40
N ASP A 68 -13.37 5.96 -31.09
CA ASP A 68 -14.42 6.79 -31.67
C ASP A 68 -13.90 8.17 -32.13
N ASP A 69 -12.81 8.22 -32.90
CA ASP A 69 -12.35 9.46 -33.50
C ASP A 69 -12.73 9.56 -34.99
N ARG A 70 -13.99 9.91 -35.19
CA ARG A 70 -14.42 10.57 -36.43
C ARG A 70 -15.11 11.90 -36.12
N ARG A 71 -14.49 12.85 -35.42
CA ARG A 71 -14.78 14.31 -35.51
C ARG A 71 -14.13 15.07 -34.33
N GLY A 72 -13.14 15.89 -34.65
CA GLY A 72 -12.89 17.15 -33.95
C GLY A 72 -11.55 17.29 -33.22
N SER A 73 -10.68 18.08 -33.83
CA SER A 73 -9.61 18.94 -33.27
C SER A 73 -8.78 18.46 -32.07
N CYS A 74 -7.65 17.80 -32.36
CA CYS A 74 -6.70 17.23 -31.38
C CYS A 74 -5.68 18.19 -30.76
N ALA A 75 -5.65 19.48 -31.10
CA ALA A 75 -4.53 20.36 -30.66
C ALA A 75 -4.55 20.80 -29.19
N ASN A 76 -5.70 20.71 -28.50
CA ASN A 76 -5.79 21.09 -27.08
C ASN A 76 -5.70 19.94 -26.09
N LEU A 77 -5.85 18.69 -26.54
CA LEU A 77 -5.79 17.52 -25.66
C LEU A 77 -4.35 17.13 -25.29
N GLU A 78 -3.39 17.29 -26.20
CA GLU A 78 -1.99 16.96 -25.94
C GLU A 78 -1.36 17.80 -24.81
N LYS A 79 -1.78 19.06 -24.67
CA LYS A 79 -1.24 19.95 -23.65
C LYS A 79 -1.82 19.65 -22.25
N ILE A 80 -3.09 19.23 -22.18
CA ILE A 80 -3.77 18.84 -20.93
C ILE A 80 -3.22 17.49 -20.46
N LEU A 81 -3.01 16.53 -21.35
CA LEU A 81 -2.48 15.20 -21.03
C LEU A 81 -1.01 15.22 -20.58
N SER A 82 -0.19 16.13 -21.09
CA SER A 82 1.21 16.26 -20.70
C SER A 82 1.39 16.90 -19.30
N GLU A 83 0.47 17.76 -18.89
CA GLU A 83 0.47 18.39 -17.56
C GLU A 83 -0.15 17.50 -16.48
N GLU A 84 -1.13 16.66 -16.81
CA GLU A 84 -1.73 15.70 -15.89
C GLU A 84 -0.89 14.43 -15.70
N ALA A 85 -0.18 13.96 -16.73
CA ALA A 85 0.68 12.78 -16.66
C ALA A 85 1.87 12.95 -15.70
N SER A 86 2.30 14.16 -15.42
CA SER A 86 3.40 14.43 -14.47
C SER A 86 2.94 14.56 -13.01
N LYS A 87 1.62 14.68 -12.75
CA LYS A 87 1.08 14.88 -11.39
C LYS A 87 0.49 13.65 -10.71
N ASN A 88 0.22 12.55 -11.42
CA ASN A 88 -0.70 11.50 -10.93
C ASN A 88 -0.08 10.10 -10.72
N ASN A 89 1.22 9.98 -10.44
CA ASN A 89 1.82 8.67 -10.14
C ASN A 89 1.35 8.06 -8.79
N ILE A 90 0.68 8.80 -7.93
CA ILE A 90 0.26 8.33 -6.60
C ILE A 90 -1.08 7.58 -6.66
N GLU A 91 -1.97 7.91 -7.59
CA GLU A 91 -3.29 7.29 -7.71
C GLU A 91 -3.29 5.97 -8.50
N ASP A 92 -2.27 5.70 -9.28
CA ASP A 92 -2.18 4.54 -10.17
C ASP A 92 -1.57 3.28 -9.51
N TYR A 93 -1.35 3.29 -8.21
CA TYR A 93 -0.91 2.09 -7.52
C TYR A 93 -1.85 1.63 -6.41
N ILE A 94 -1.83 0.33 -6.15
CA ILE A 94 -2.64 -0.33 -5.13
C ILE A 94 -1.70 -1.13 -4.23
N PRO A 95 -1.54 -0.78 -2.95
CA PRO A 95 -0.84 -1.65 -2.01
C PRO A 95 -1.49 -3.04 -1.99
N LEU A 96 -0.70 -4.11 -2.01
CA LEU A 96 -1.23 -5.48 -1.99
C LEU A 96 -2.14 -5.74 -0.80
N ALA A 97 -1.81 -5.15 0.36
CA ALA A 97 -2.62 -5.23 1.57
C ALA A 97 -3.98 -4.52 1.47
N ALA A 98 -4.15 -3.57 0.53
CA ALA A 98 -5.41 -2.88 0.29
C ALA A 98 -6.35 -3.69 -0.61
N VAL A 99 -5.86 -4.74 -1.29
CA VAL A 99 -6.71 -5.59 -2.13
C VAL A 99 -7.64 -6.44 -1.26
N CYS A 100 -8.94 -6.37 -1.56
CA CYS A 100 -9.98 -7.14 -0.89
C CYS A 100 -10.33 -8.41 -1.66
N ARG A 101 -10.54 -8.28 -2.97
CA ARG A 101 -10.93 -9.39 -3.86
C ARG A 101 -10.33 -9.22 -5.24
N VAL A 102 -10.04 -10.35 -5.88
CA VAL A 102 -9.64 -10.40 -7.28
C VAL A 102 -10.57 -11.35 -8.01
N TYR A 103 -11.07 -10.90 -9.16
CA TYR A 103 -11.89 -11.70 -10.04
C TYR A 103 -11.22 -11.84 -11.40
N LEU A 104 -11.32 -13.02 -11.96
CA LEU A 104 -10.96 -13.31 -13.33
C LEU A 104 -12.22 -13.27 -14.18
N ILE A 105 -12.22 -12.55 -15.27
CA ILE A 105 -13.36 -12.39 -16.17
C ILE A 105 -12.94 -12.91 -17.54
N SER A 106 -13.80 -13.74 -18.15
CA SER A 106 -13.66 -14.14 -19.53
C SER A 106 -14.59 -13.29 -20.39
N THR A 107 -14.03 -12.50 -21.29
CA THR A 107 -14.80 -11.65 -22.22
C THR A 107 -15.60 -12.50 -23.20
N VAL A 108 -15.04 -13.65 -23.63
CA VAL A 108 -15.70 -14.56 -24.58
C VAL A 108 -16.89 -15.28 -23.96
N LYS A 109 -16.77 -15.74 -22.72
CA LYS A 109 -17.80 -16.56 -22.03
C LYS A 109 -18.63 -15.76 -21.04
N GLN A 110 -18.32 -14.49 -20.85
CA GLN A 110 -18.94 -13.60 -19.84
C GLN A 110 -18.99 -14.23 -18.44
N LYS A 111 -18.03 -15.08 -18.14
CA LYS A 111 -17.92 -15.76 -16.85
C LYS A 111 -16.98 -15.00 -15.94
N ARG A 112 -17.45 -14.74 -14.72
CA ARG A 112 -16.68 -14.12 -13.64
C ARG A 112 -16.36 -15.15 -12.57
N LYS A 113 -15.09 -15.27 -12.17
CA LYS A 113 -14.64 -16.23 -11.18
C LYS A 113 -13.75 -15.55 -10.16
N ARG A 114 -14.05 -15.71 -8.88
CA ARG A 114 -13.19 -15.21 -7.82
C ARG A 114 -11.88 -16.01 -7.78
N LEU A 115 -10.78 -15.30 -7.74
CA LEU A 115 -9.45 -15.87 -7.55
C LEU A 115 -9.29 -16.28 -6.08
N LYS A 116 -8.99 -17.56 -5.84
CA LYS A 116 -8.81 -18.10 -4.49
C LYS A 116 -7.35 -18.51 -4.27
N PRO A 117 -6.76 -18.25 -3.09
CA PRO A 117 -5.33 -18.45 -2.82
C PRO A 117 -4.84 -19.90 -2.97
N TYR A 118 -5.76 -20.88 -2.92
CA TYR A 118 -5.40 -22.31 -2.90
C TYR A 118 -5.51 -23.01 -4.26
N LYS A 119 -5.84 -22.29 -5.34
CA LYS A 119 -5.90 -22.89 -6.69
C LYS A 119 -4.56 -22.74 -7.39
N ARG A 120 -3.88 -23.89 -7.59
CA ARG A 120 -2.59 -23.96 -8.32
C ARG A 120 -2.74 -23.78 -9.84
N GLU A 121 -3.90 -24.09 -10.42
CA GLU A 121 -4.12 -23.95 -11.86
C GLU A 121 -4.79 -22.62 -12.19
N ILE A 122 -4.04 -21.79 -12.87
CA ILE A 122 -4.52 -20.54 -13.45
C ILE A 122 -4.94 -20.86 -14.89
N SER A 123 -6.21 -20.76 -15.16
CA SER A 123 -6.73 -20.97 -16.51
C SER A 123 -6.58 -19.71 -17.34
N LEU A 124 -5.86 -19.79 -18.44
CA LEU A 124 -5.70 -18.71 -19.43
C LEU A 124 -6.99 -18.36 -20.20
N LYS A 125 -8.11 -19.00 -19.85
CA LYS A 125 -9.44 -18.69 -20.43
C LYS A 125 -10.02 -17.37 -19.92
N TYR A 126 -9.33 -16.72 -19.00
CA TYR A 126 -9.72 -15.46 -18.39
C TYR A 126 -8.69 -14.40 -18.79
N ASP A 127 -9.14 -13.41 -19.47
CA ASP A 127 -8.36 -12.35 -20.12
C ASP A 127 -8.39 -11.04 -19.34
N VAL A 128 -9.42 -10.80 -18.52
CA VAL A 128 -9.54 -9.60 -17.71
C VAL A 128 -9.46 -9.92 -16.23
N ILE A 129 -8.73 -9.10 -15.50
CA ILE A 129 -8.67 -9.10 -14.03
C ILE A 129 -9.45 -7.90 -13.52
N GLU A 130 -10.34 -8.15 -12.57
CA GLU A 130 -10.97 -7.12 -11.76
C GLU A 130 -10.43 -7.17 -10.35
N ILE A 131 -9.91 -6.05 -9.88
CA ILE A 131 -9.35 -5.86 -8.54
C ILE A 131 -10.29 -4.97 -7.75
N GLN A 132 -10.77 -5.47 -6.61
CA GLN A 132 -11.57 -4.72 -5.66
C GLN A 132 -10.73 -4.44 -4.41
N THR A 133 -10.67 -3.20 -4.00
CA THR A 133 -9.89 -2.76 -2.85
C THR A 133 -10.78 -2.56 -1.61
N LYS A 134 -10.15 -2.47 -0.44
CA LYS A 134 -10.84 -2.23 0.83
C LYS A 134 -11.41 -0.82 0.94
N ASP A 135 -10.85 0.13 0.17
CA ASP A 135 -11.33 1.50 0.00
C ASP A 135 -12.36 1.65 -1.13
N MET A 136 -12.98 0.53 -1.54
CA MET A 136 -14.09 0.45 -2.53
C MET A 136 -13.72 0.80 -3.97
N ARG A 137 -12.46 1.00 -4.32
CA ARG A 137 -12.06 1.15 -5.72
C ARG A 137 -12.21 -0.18 -6.45
N VAL A 138 -12.66 -0.11 -7.71
CA VAL A 138 -12.77 -1.26 -8.62
C VAL A 138 -11.99 -0.94 -9.88
N MET A 139 -11.01 -1.75 -10.21
CA MET A 139 -10.16 -1.56 -11.38
C MET A 139 -10.13 -2.83 -12.22
N GLN A 140 -10.16 -2.66 -13.54
CA GLN A 140 -10.14 -3.76 -14.49
C GLN A 140 -8.97 -3.62 -15.44
N TYR A 141 -8.23 -4.72 -15.62
CA TYR A 141 -7.06 -4.81 -16.48
C TYR A 141 -7.22 -5.97 -17.44
N ASP A 142 -7.10 -5.68 -18.74
CA ASP A 142 -7.20 -6.65 -19.81
C ASP A 142 -5.81 -7.11 -20.24
N PHE A 143 -5.56 -8.40 -20.11
CA PHE A 143 -4.27 -9.06 -20.37
C PHE A 143 -4.17 -9.63 -21.79
N ARG A 144 -5.13 -9.37 -22.70
CA ARG A 144 -5.06 -9.87 -24.07
C ARG A 144 -3.85 -9.36 -24.85
N PHE A 145 -3.25 -8.26 -24.40
CA PHE A 145 -2.04 -7.69 -24.97
C PHE A 145 -0.75 -8.24 -24.34
N ALA A 146 -0.86 -9.06 -23.31
CA ALA A 146 0.27 -9.70 -22.66
C ALA A 146 0.59 -11.05 -23.33
N THR A 147 1.86 -11.45 -23.26
CA THR A 147 2.22 -12.84 -23.58
C THR A 147 1.62 -13.77 -22.51
N GLN A 148 1.32 -15.02 -22.91
CA GLN A 148 0.76 -15.99 -21.96
C GLN A 148 1.65 -16.21 -20.73
N GLU A 149 2.96 -16.21 -20.94
CA GLU A 149 3.95 -16.37 -19.86
C GLU A 149 3.86 -15.22 -18.86
N ASN A 150 3.85 -13.98 -19.33
CA ASN A 150 3.75 -12.80 -18.49
C ASN A 150 2.40 -12.74 -17.75
N GLN A 151 1.31 -13.13 -18.40
CA GLN A 151 -0.01 -13.23 -17.78
C GLN A 151 -0.02 -14.24 -16.63
N ILE A 152 0.52 -15.44 -16.86
CA ILE A 152 0.62 -16.49 -15.82
C ILE A 152 1.47 -15.99 -14.66
N LEU A 153 2.63 -15.41 -14.95
CA LEU A 153 3.56 -14.92 -13.93
C LEU A 153 2.92 -13.80 -13.07
N CYS A 154 2.22 -12.86 -13.71
CA CYS A 154 1.47 -11.82 -12.99
C CYS A 154 0.41 -12.43 -12.07
N TYR A 155 -0.38 -13.39 -12.56
CA TYR A 155 -1.44 -14.03 -11.77
C TYR A 155 -0.87 -14.82 -10.59
N GLN A 156 0.24 -15.55 -10.79
CA GLN A 156 0.91 -16.31 -9.72
C GLN A 156 1.46 -15.39 -8.64
N ASN A 157 2.13 -14.31 -9.04
CA ASN A 157 2.67 -13.32 -8.10
C ASN A 157 1.55 -12.61 -7.34
N MET A 158 0.46 -12.21 -8.02
CA MET A 158 -0.70 -11.62 -7.35
C MET A 158 -1.29 -12.59 -6.31
N LEU A 159 -1.49 -13.87 -6.67
CA LEU A 159 -1.99 -14.87 -5.72
C LEU A 159 -1.10 -15.02 -4.49
N ARG A 160 0.21 -15.05 -4.71
CA ARG A 160 1.20 -15.30 -3.67
C ARG A 160 1.29 -14.12 -2.67
N TYR A 161 1.24 -12.89 -3.18
CA TYR A 161 1.53 -11.71 -2.37
C TYR A 161 0.27 -10.94 -1.91
N ILE A 162 -0.86 -11.04 -2.62
CA ILE A 162 -2.14 -10.50 -2.14
C ILE A 162 -2.73 -11.37 -1.02
N PHE A 163 -2.58 -12.70 -1.14
CA PHE A 163 -3.11 -13.66 -0.17
C PHE A 163 -1.97 -14.48 0.45
N PRO A 164 -1.07 -13.85 1.21
CA PRO A 164 0.12 -14.53 1.71
C PRO A 164 -0.28 -15.64 2.69
N THR A 165 0.23 -16.85 2.45
CA THR A 165 0.09 -18.00 3.35
C THR A 165 1.27 -18.11 4.32
N SER A 166 2.29 -17.28 4.16
CA SER A 166 3.49 -17.23 5.00
C SER A 166 3.88 -15.78 5.24
N THR A 167 4.34 -15.47 6.44
CA THR A 167 4.88 -14.16 6.80
C THR A 167 6.08 -13.75 5.93
N LYS A 168 6.80 -14.73 5.38
CA LYS A 168 7.92 -14.49 4.44
C LYS A 168 7.49 -13.84 3.13
N ASN A 169 6.21 -13.88 2.78
CA ASN A 169 5.65 -13.25 1.58
C ASN A 169 5.11 -11.84 1.88
N LEU A 170 5.26 -11.34 3.11
CA LEU A 170 4.90 -9.97 3.45
C LEU A 170 6.07 -9.03 3.17
N PHE A 171 5.80 -7.90 2.55
CA PHE A 171 6.80 -6.86 2.32
C PHE A 171 7.52 -6.43 3.61
N ALA A 172 6.76 -6.29 4.71
CA ALA A 172 7.31 -5.94 6.01
C ALA A 172 8.39 -6.92 6.51
N TYR A 173 8.30 -8.20 6.13
CA TYR A 173 9.31 -9.20 6.49
C TYR A 173 10.63 -8.99 5.74
N ASP A 174 10.57 -8.72 4.43
CA ASP A 174 11.76 -8.46 3.62
C ASP A 174 12.37 -7.11 3.99
N PHE A 175 11.53 -6.09 4.14
CA PHE A 175 11.94 -4.77 4.61
C PHE A 175 12.62 -4.84 5.99
N GLY A 176 12.06 -5.61 6.93
CA GLY A 176 12.63 -5.77 8.27
C GLY A 176 14.01 -6.43 8.27
N LYS A 177 14.31 -7.34 7.34
CA LYS A 177 15.63 -7.95 7.22
C LYS A 177 16.70 -6.94 6.80
N ASP A 178 16.36 -6.04 5.88
CA ASP A 178 17.30 -5.03 5.37
C ASP A 178 17.54 -3.92 6.39
N VAL A 179 16.51 -3.58 7.17
CA VAL A 179 16.59 -2.57 8.23
C VAL A 179 17.40 -3.06 9.44
N GLN A 180 17.35 -4.37 9.73
CA GLN A 180 18.09 -4.95 10.86
C GLN A 180 19.60 -5.03 10.61
N LYS A 181 20.07 -4.85 9.37
CA LYS A 181 21.50 -4.73 9.10
C LYS A 181 21.92 -3.27 9.37
N PRO A 182 22.69 -2.99 10.45
CA PRO A 182 23.19 -1.65 10.68
C PRO A 182 24.05 -1.24 9.50
N LYS A 183 23.60 -0.26 8.71
CA LYS A 183 24.46 0.38 7.73
C LYS A 183 25.52 1.16 8.52
N PRO A 184 26.82 0.96 8.25
CA PRO A 184 27.88 1.63 9.00
C PRO A 184 27.84 3.18 8.89
N GLU A 185 27.09 3.73 7.94
CA GLU A 185 27.02 5.18 7.68
C GLU A 185 25.94 5.92 8.47
N ASN A 186 25.00 5.24 9.12
CA ASN A 186 23.96 5.89 9.94
C ASN A 186 23.45 4.97 11.06
N PRO A 187 24.18 4.83 12.18
CA PRO A 187 23.75 3.98 13.29
C PRO A 187 22.47 4.46 14.00
N GLY A 188 21.97 5.68 13.69
CA GLY A 188 20.79 6.28 14.34
C GLY A 188 19.45 6.08 13.61
N ARG A 189 19.41 5.41 12.44
CA ARG A 189 18.18 5.11 11.69
C ARG A 189 17.78 3.63 11.70
N ALA A 190 18.12 2.90 12.76
CA ALA A 190 17.36 1.68 13.04
C ALA A 190 15.92 2.11 13.31
N PHE A 191 14.93 1.51 12.63
CA PHE A 191 13.52 1.73 12.98
C PHE A 191 13.36 1.38 14.46
N SER A 192 13.25 2.43 15.26
CA SER A 192 12.98 2.31 16.66
C SER A 192 11.58 1.74 16.79
N THR A 193 11.49 0.52 17.25
CA THR A 193 10.23 0.07 17.85
C THR A 193 10.09 0.90 19.11
N PHE A 194 8.91 1.48 19.36
CA PHE A 194 8.60 2.26 20.57
C PHE A 194 8.87 1.44 21.84
N ARG A 195 10.14 1.33 22.24
CA ARG A 195 10.63 0.54 23.38
C ARG A 195 11.11 1.42 24.52
N HIS A 196 11.56 2.62 24.21
CA HIS A 196 12.15 3.54 25.17
C HIS A 196 11.36 4.84 25.19
N VAL A 197 11.37 5.53 26.33
CA VAL A 197 10.75 6.85 26.50
C VAL A 197 11.12 7.80 25.36
N LYS A 198 12.40 7.81 24.98
CA LYS A 198 12.91 8.64 23.87
C LYS A 198 12.22 8.44 22.53
N ASP A 199 11.75 7.23 22.23
CA ASP A 199 11.09 6.94 20.95
C ASP A 199 9.75 7.67 20.86
N TYR A 200 9.02 7.72 21.97
CA TYR A 200 7.76 8.46 22.10
C TYR A 200 7.99 9.98 22.11
N GLU A 201 9.03 10.45 22.82
CA GLU A 201 9.38 11.87 22.87
C GLU A 201 9.74 12.42 21.47
N ILE A 202 10.50 11.65 20.68
CA ILE A 202 10.81 12.01 19.29
C ILE A 202 9.54 12.12 18.44
N ASP A 203 8.60 11.18 18.60
CA ASP A 203 7.36 11.20 17.82
C ASP A 203 6.44 12.35 18.25
N LEU A 204 6.32 12.60 19.56
CA LEU A 204 5.58 13.75 20.08
C LEU A 204 6.17 15.08 19.59
N SER A 205 7.49 15.20 19.57
CA SER A 205 8.18 16.39 19.06
C SER A 205 7.94 16.57 17.55
N ARG A 206 8.00 15.49 16.78
CA ARG A 206 7.71 15.49 15.34
C ARG A 206 6.27 15.94 15.03
N LEU A 207 5.34 15.60 15.89
CA LEU A 207 3.92 15.99 15.78
C LEU A 207 3.58 17.30 16.45
N HIS A 208 4.57 18.02 17.00
CA HIS A 208 4.37 19.29 17.75
C HIS A 208 3.40 19.16 18.93
N MET A 209 3.48 18.02 19.65
CA MET A 209 2.54 17.69 20.72
C MET A 209 3.19 17.63 22.13
N SER A 210 4.49 17.90 22.24
CA SER A 210 5.27 17.74 23.48
C SER A 210 4.82 18.66 24.62
N ASP A 211 4.10 19.74 24.31
CA ASP A 211 3.51 20.66 25.31
C ASP A 211 2.18 20.16 25.89
N LYS A 212 1.49 19.28 25.18
CA LYS A 212 0.15 18.77 25.56
C LYS A 212 0.17 17.34 26.08
N TRP A 213 1.17 16.56 25.63
CA TRP A 213 1.29 15.14 25.92
C TRP A 213 2.65 14.82 26.53
N ARG A 214 2.65 13.87 27.47
CA ARG A 214 3.86 13.34 28.12
C ARG A 214 3.91 11.84 28.03
N VAL A 215 5.10 11.27 28.20
CA VAL A 215 5.28 9.82 28.33
C VAL A 215 5.18 9.45 29.80
N SER A 216 4.33 8.48 30.11
CA SER A 216 4.13 7.94 31.46
C SER A 216 4.73 6.53 31.55
N PRO A 217 5.49 6.21 32.57
CA PRO A 217 5.97 4.87 32.90
C PRO A 217 4.97 4.05 33.72
N VAL A 218 3.72 4.47 33.85
CA VAL A 218 2.72 3.86 34.75
C VAL A 218 2.55 2.34 34.56
N ASN A 219 2.84 1.84 33.38
CA ASN A 219 2.76 0.42 33.03
C ASN A 219 4.13 -0.27 32.94
N GLU A 220 5.18 0.32 33.49
CA GLU A 220 6.52 -0.29 33.48
C GLU A 220 6.48 -1.70 34.09
N GLY A 221 7.18 -2.64 33.45
CA GLY A 221 7.10 -4.06 33.80
C GLY A 221 5.71 -4.68 33.60
N TYR A 222 4.82 -4.03 32.84
CA TYR A 222 3.42 -4.46 32.60
C TYR A 222 2.59 -4.56 33.88
N ALA A 223 2.90 -3.72 34.88
CA ALA A 223 2.31 -3.80 36.21
C ALA A 223 0.80 -3.52 36.24
N VAL A 224 0.29 -2.67 35.36
CA VAL A 224 -1.13 -2.28 35.28
C VAL A 224 -1.90 -3.16 34.28
N CYS A 225 -1.40 -3.27 33.06
CA CYS A 225 -2.06 -3.97 31.97
C CYS A 225 -1.04 -4.68 31.06
N LYS A 226 -1.18 -6.01 30.95
CA LYS A 226 -0.26 -6.85 30.15
C LYS A 226 -0.41 -6.65 28.62
N THR A 227 -1.50 -6.03 28.17
CA THR A 227 -1.81 -5.84 26.75
C THR A 227 -1.58 -4.40 26.26
N LEU A 228 -1.09 -3.52 27.15
CA LEU A 228 -0.61 -2.18 26.80
C LEU A 228 0.92 -2.13 26.80
N PRO A 229 1.54 -1.19 26.07
CA PRO A 229 2.97 -0.94 26.17
C PRO A 229 3.40 -0.54 27.57
N GLU A 230 4.67 -0.73 27.90
CA GLU A 230 5.24 -0.32 29.20
C GLU A 230 5.19 1.20 29.38
N TYR A 231 5.46 1.94 28.31
CA TYR A 231 5.38 3.40 28.27
C TYR A 231 4.14 3.82 27.47
N ASN A 232 3.38 4.75 28.02
CA ASN A 232 2.14 5.23 27.42
C ASN A 232 2.15 6.75 27.35
N VAL A 233 1.58 7.29 26.27
CA VAL A 233 1.41 8.74 26.10
C VAL A 233 0.08 9.16 26.70
N CYS A 234 0.13 10.17 27.57
CA CYS A 234 -1.03 10.72 28.26
C CYS A 234 -0.97 12.26 28.28
N PRO A 235 -2.08 12.96 28.52
CA PRO A 235 -2.07 14.42 28.71
C PRO A 235 -1.13 14.85 29.84
N VAL A 236 -0.41 15.95 29.62
CA VAL A 236 0.50 16.51 30.64
C VAL A 236 -0.21 16.79 31.98
N SER A 237 -1.51 17.14 31.91
CA SER A 237 -2.34 17.41 33.09
C SER A 237 -2.71 16.16 33.91
N MET A 238 -2.51 14.95 33.39
CA MET A 238 -2.82 13.71 34.12
C MET A 238 -1.59 13.22 34.87
N SER A 239 -1.72 12.99 36.19
CA SER A 239 -0.68 12.31 36.98
C SER A 239 -0.73 10.79 36.77
N ASP A 240 0.31 10.08 37.20
CA ASP A 240 0.35 8.61 37.12
C ASP A 240 -0.65 7.96 38.08
N GLU A 241 -0.88 8.58 39.25
CA GLU A 241 -1.90 8.15 40.20
C GLU A 241 -3.31 8.23 39.61
N LEU A 242 -3.62 9.32 38.91
CA LEU A 242 -4.90 9.45 38.22
C LEU A 242 -5.05 8.43 37.07
N LEU A 243 -3.96 8.12 36.38
CA LEU A 243 -3.99 7.06 35.34
C LEU A 243 -4.30 5.68 35.94
N LEU A 244 -3.78 5.38 37.13
CA LEU A 244 -4.08 4.14 37.84
C LEU A 244 -5.55 4.06 38.26
N GLU A 245 -6.09 5.17 38.77
CA GLU A 245 -7.51 5.30 39.10
C GLU A 245 -8.38 5.08 37.84
N VAL A 246 -8.09 5.81 36.77
CA VAL A 246 -8.78 5.67 35.47
C VAL A 246 -8.71 4.23 34.95
N ALA A 247 -7.54 3.57 35.05
CA ALA A 247 -7.38 2.19 34.61
C ALA A 247 -8.35 1.24 35.33
N SER A 248 -8.67 1.49 36.60
CA SER A 248 -9.59 0.65 37.37
C SER A 248 -11.02 0.62 36.82
N HIS A 249 -11.41 1.66 36.08
CA HIS A 249 -12.72 1.79 35.45
C HIS A 249 -12.83 1.17 34.06
N TYR A 250 -11.75 0.55 33.53
CA TYR A 250 -11.75 -0.09 32.21
C TYR A 250 -11.60 -1.62 32.34
N LEU A 251 -12.18 -2.35 31.38
CA LEU A 251 -12.00 -3.81 31.30
C LEU A 251 -10.52 -4.13 31.16
N GLU A 252 -10.05 -5.10 31.95
CA GLU A 252 -8.64 -5.53 31.99
C GLU A 252 -7.66 -4.38 32.28
N LYS A 253 -8.14 -3.29 32.89
CA LYS A 253 -7.37 -2.08 33.16
C LYS A 253 -6.77 -1.44 31.89
N ARG A 254 -7.36 -1.70 30.74
CA ARG A 254 -6.91 -1.17 29.47
C ARG A 254 -7.48 0.23 29.24
N PHE A 255 -6.88 1.21 29.90
CA PHE A 255 -7.28 2.63 29.85
C PHE A 255 -6.99 3.26 28.48
N PRO A 256 -7.55 4.45 28.18
CA PRO A 256 -7.29 5.15 26.94
C PRO A 256 -5.82 5.52 26.79
N VAL A 257 -5.20 5.07 25.71
CA VAL A 257 -3.83 5.41 25.34
C VAL A 257 -3.81 6.15 24.01
N TRP A 258 -2.95 7.12 23.93
CA TRP A 258 -2.74 7.87 22.70
C TRP A 258 -2.06 7.00 21.64
N VAL A 259 -2.51 7.11 20.40
CA VAL A 259 -1.98 6.35 19.25
C VAL A 259 -1.46 7.27 18.17
N TRP A 260 -2.16 8.40 17.98
CA TRP A 260 -1.82 9.35 16.92
C TRP A 260 -2.50 10.70 17.19
N SER A 261 -1.91 11.77 16.63
CA SER A 261 -2.55 13.09 16.58
C SER A 261 -2.30 13.75 15.24
N ASP A 262 -3.30 14.51 14.78
CA ASP A 262 -3.13 15.36 13.62
C ASP A 262 -2.37 16.64 14.01
N PRO A 263 -1.23 16.94 13.37
CA PRO A 263 -0.40 18.10 13.72
C PRO A 263 -1.08 19.44 13.42
N ASN A 264 -2.10 19.47 12.55
CA ASN A 264 -2.76 20.71 12.15
C ASN A 264 -3.96 21.05 13.04
N SER A 265 -4.83 20.06 13.30
CA SER A 265 -6.05 20.26 14.11
C SER A 265 -5.84 19.93 15.59
N PHE A 266 -4.73 19.28 15.95
CA PHE A 266 -4.45 18.71 17.26
C PHE A 266 -5.48 17.67 17.73
N ALA A 267 -6.33 17.19 16.84
CA ALA A 267 -7.23 16.08 17.13
C ALA A 267 -6.40 14.82 17.43
N SER A 268 -6.78 14.08 18.47
CA SER A 268 -6.02 12.91 18.93
C SER A 268 -6.87 11.67 18.87
N LEU A 269 -6.24 10.56 18.43
CA LEU A 269 -6.83 9.23 18.42
C LEU A 269 -6.36 8.47 19.67
N LEU A 270 -7.33 8.00 20.44
CA LEU A 270 -7.10 7.19 21.65
C LEU A 270 -7.75 5.82 21.45
N ILE A 271 -7.12 4.78 21.98
CA ILE A 271 -7.65 3.42 22.01
C ILE A 271 -7.75 2.93 23.45
N SER A 272 -8.90 2.35 23.81
CA SER A 272 -9.15 1.75 25.11
C SER A 272 -9.99 0.47 24.98
N SER A 273 -10.14 -0.27 26.08
CA SER A 273 -11.25 -1.21 26.22
C SER A 273 -12.55 -0.47 26.58
N SER A 274 -13.66 -1.21 26.68
CA SER A 274 -14.92 -0.65 27.16
C SER A 274 -14.82 -0.23 28.64
N PRO A 275 -15.42 0.89 29.03
CA PRO A 275 -15.61 1.21 30.45
C PRO A 275 -16.41 0.11 31.16
N ARG A 276 -16.21 -0.01 32.47
CA ARG A 276 -16.99 -0.90 33.35
C ARG A 276 -18.24 -0.22 33.85
#